data_057781b6e898a88590017be644c722cc
#
_entry.id   057781b6e898a88590017be644c722cc
#
_cell.length_a   1.000
_cell.length_b   1.000
_cell.length_c   1.000
_cell.angle_alpha   90.00
_cell.angle_beta   90.00
_cell.angle_gamma   90.00
#
_symmetry.space_group_name_H-M   'P 1'
#
loop_
_entity.id
_entity.type
_entity.pdbx_description
1 polymer ?
#
loop_
_entity_poly.entity_id
_entity_poly.type
_entity_poly.pdbx_seq_one_letter_code
_entity_poly.pdbx_strand_id
1 'polypeptide(L)'
;LSVFPCTVRYRYETAHKNGMFGTLRFVPLSTDIGVALEKARFRLSTPAGYAFNCRCTPFPVEPVRHTDRGRDNYEWTFPSRTAVLDEPLIPPARERLPILYFAPSEFTYDKTQGNMQDWPRFGVWMDGLLAGRGQLPPALQAEIHDLTDTIPDKRRKIEALYRYLGRTTRYVSIQLGIGGWQPMDAATVYANKFGDCKALSNYLHAMLAACDIESFYTIIHTQNKHIPRDFATPAIANHAILGVPCQRDTLWLECTNTDVPFGYVHQSIAGHDAVICHDGKAEVVTLPAYADSLNTECQRIDVRLDEAGNAGRVARVNN
;
A
#
# COMPACT_ATOMS: atom_id res chain seq x y z
N LEU A 1 -30.25 -2.49 -20.07
CA LEU A 1 -31.25 -1.39 -20.05
C LEU A 1 -31.24 -0.74 -21.42
N SER A 2 -32.33 -0.87 -22.18
CA SER A 2 -32.41 -0.43 -23.58
C SER A 2 -33.19 0.88 -23.76
N VAL A 3 -33.73 1.46 -22.70
CA VAL A 3 -34.54 2.68 -22.73
C VAL A 3 -34.04 3.73 -21.75
N PHE A 4 -33.77 4.91 -22.21
CA PHE A 4 -33.34 6.09 -21.44
C PHE A 4 -34.33 7.24 -21.60
N PRO A 5 -34.53 8.09 -20.55
CA PRO A 5 -33.96 8.00 -19.22
C PRO A 5 -34.57 6.85 -18.37
N CYS A 6 -33.75 6.25 -17.51
CA CYS A 6 -34.21 5.22 -16.58
C CYS A 6 -33.65 5.47 -15.17
N THR A 7 -34.38 5.02 -14.16
CA THR A 7 -33.91 5.03 -12.76
C THR A 7 -33.68 3.61 -12.29
N VAL A 8 -32.49 3.35 -11.75
CA VAL A 8 -32.15 2.08 -11.13
C VAL A 8 -32.03 2.28 -9.63
N ARG A 9 -32.78 1.52 -8.85
CA ARG A 9 -32.63 1.46 -7.39
C ARG A 9 -32.15 0.10 -6.99
N TYR A 10 -31.07 0.05 -6.17
CA TYR A 10 -30.65 -1.17 -5.54
C TYR A 10 -30.43 -0.96 -4.03
N ARG A 11 -30.58 -2.02 -3.27
CA ARG A 11 -30.29 -2.08 -1.84
C ARG A 11 -29.53 -3.34 -1.57
N TYR A 12 -28.47 -3.26 -0.78
CA TYR A 12 -27.75 -4.42 -0.29
C TYR A 12 -27.44 -4.25 1.18
N GLU A 13 -27.21 -5.37 1.86
CA GLU A 13 -26.77 -5.44 3.24
C GLU A 13 -25.57 -6.38 3.31
N THR A 14 -24.56 -5.99 4.08
CA THR A 14 -23.37 -6.80 4.29
C THR A 14 -23.14 -6.98 5.78
N ALA A 15 -22.95 -8.21 6.21
CA ALA A 15 -22.63 -8.56 7.59
C ALA A 15 -21.17 -9.05 7.68
N HIS A 16 -20.39 -8.42 8.55
CA HIS A 16 -19.00 -8.81 8.83
C HIS A 16 -18.95 -9.48 10.21
N LYS A 17 -18.48 -10.73 10.29
CA LYS A 17 -18.45 -11.51 11.54
C LYS A 17 -17.13 -11.42 12.30
N ASN A 18 -16.03 -11.10 11.63
CA ASN A 18 -14.67 -11.24 12.16
C ASN A 18 -13.96 -9.89 12.36
N GLY A 19 -14.68 -8.82 12.63
CA GLY A 19 -14.09 -7.53 12.95
C GLY A 19 -14.56 -6.36 12.09
N MET A 20 -13.98 -5.20 12.35
CA MET A 20 -14.46 -3.88 11.94
C MET A 20 -14.00 -3.37 10.58
N PHE A 21 -13.15 -4.10 9.87
CA PHE A 21 -12.49 -3.57 8.66
C PHE A 21 -13.39 -3.26 7.46
N GLY A 22 -14.66 -3.62 7.53
CA GLY A 22 -15.61 -3.34 6.44
C GLY A 22 -15.94 -1.86 6.23
N THR A 23 -15.61 -0.96 7.18
CA THR A 23 -16.08 0.44 7.14
C THR A 23 -14.98 1.41 7.58
N LEU A 24 -13.76 1.25 7.09
CA LEU A 24 -12.67 2.21 7.38
C LEU A 24 -12.69 3.43 6.45
N ARG A 25 -13.48 3.38 5.38
CA ARG A 25 -13.55 4.43 4.39
C ARG A 25 -14.95 4.50 3.76
N PHE A 26 -15.47 5.71 3.62
CA PHE A 26 -16.66 5.99 2.83
C PHE A 26 -16.36 7.06 1.77
N VAL A 27 -16.71 6.75 0.53
CA VAL A 27 -16.58 7.66 -0.60
C VAL A 27 -17.98 8.01 -1.08
N PRO A 28 -18.46 9.27 -0.89
CA PRO A 28 -19.84 9.65 -1.20
C PRO A 28 -20.16 9.75 -2.69
N LEU A 29 -19.15 9.75 -3.54
CA LEU A 29 -19.27 9.74 -4.99
C LEU A 29 -18.67 8.48 -5.57
N SER A 30 -19.29 7.96 -6.63
CA SER A 30 -18.59 7.06 -7.52
C SER A 30 -17.32 7.76 -8.04
N THR A 31 -16.22 7.04 -8.13
CA THR A 31 -15.00 7.51 -8.79
C THR A 31 -15.15 7.56 -10.31
N ASP A 32 -16.33 7.17 -10.81
CA ASP A 32 -16.62 7.13 -12.23
C ASP A 32 -16.76 8.55 -12.80
N ILE A 33 -16.09 8.77 -13.89
CA ILE A 33 -16.15 10.01 -14.66
C ILE A 33 -17.55 10.16 -15.26
N GLY A 34 -18.05 11.38 -15.30
CA GLY A 34 -19.38 11.68 -15.85
C GLY A 34 -20.55 11.44 -14.90
N VAL A 35 -20.31 11.09 -13.63
CA VAL A 35 -21.36 10.87 -12.63
C VAL A 35 -21.50 12.08 -11.71
N ALA A 36 -22.69 12.67 -11.69
CA ALA A 36 -23.05 13.72 -10.73
C ALA A 36 -23.62 13.12 -9.45
N LEU A 37 -23.42 13.79 -8.33
CA LEU A 37 -24.02 13.47 -7.05
C LEU A 37 -25.17 14.44 -6.78
N GLU A 38 -26.38 13.95 -6.60
CA GLU A 38 -27.48 14.78 -6.11
C GLU A 38 -27.40 14.94 -4.59
N LYS A 39 -27.21 13.84 -3.86
CA LYS A 39 -27.06 13.82 -2.40
C LYS A 39 -26.43 12.51 -1.94
N ALA A 40 -25.50 12.57 -0.99
CA ALA A 40 -25.07 11.40 -0.25
C ALA A 40 -25.26 11.61 1.26
N ARG A 41 -25.57 10.51 1.94
CA ARG A 41 -25.69 10.47 3.39
C ARG A 41 -25.01 9.22 3.90
N PHE A 42 -24.15 9.37 4.89
CA PHE A 42 -23.54 8.27 5.59
C PHE A 42 -23.97 8.31 7.07
N ARG A 43 -24.34 7.16 7.61
CA ARG A 43 -24.71 7.00 9.01
C ARG A 43 -23.85 5.94 9.65
N LEU A 44 -23.29 6.26 10.81
CA LEU A 44 -22.57 5.34 11.68
C LEU A 44 -23.30 5.28 13.02
N SER A 45 -23.56 4.08 13.51
CA SER A 45 -24.14 3.84 14.81
C SER A 45 -23.22 2.90 15.61
N THR A 46 -22.74 3.37 16.76
CA THR A 46 -21.84 2.62 17.63
C THR A 46 -22.47 2.39 19.00
N PRO A 47 -21.99 1.46 19.84
CA PRO A 47 -22.28 1.49 21.25
C PRO A 47 -21.97 2.87 21.85
N ALA A 48 -22.74 3.34 22.82
CA ALA A 48 -22.49 4.62 23.47
C ALA A 48 -21.08 4.66 24.08
N GLY A 49 -20.35 5.74 23.82
CA GLY A 49 -18.98 5.90 24.29
C GLY A 49 -17.91 5.11 23.52
N TYR A 50 -18.26 4.44 22.42
CA TYR A 50 -17.26 3.76 21.60
C TYR A 50 -16.30 4.77 20.97
N ALA A 51 -15.00 4.60 21.21
CA ALA A 51 -13.96 5.53 20.77
C ALA A 51 -13.46 5.21 19.37
N PHE A 52 -13.49 6.20 18.50
CA PHE A 52 -12.87 6.15 17.17
C PHE A 52 -12.47 7.57 16.74
N ASN A 53 -11.46 7.66 15.86
CA ASN A 53 -11.15 8.88 15.14
C ASN A 53 -11.85 8.86 13.77
N CYS A 54 -12.28 10.01 13.29
CA CYS A 54 -12.75 10.15 11.91
C CYS A 54 -12.19 11.41 11.28
N ARG A 55 -12.00 11.36 9.96
CA ARG A 55 -11.50 12.50 9.18
C ARG A 55 -12.14 12.50 7.81
N CYS A 56 -12.67 13.63 7.41
CA CYS A 56 -13.12 13.87 6.04
C CYS A 56 -12.11 14.79 5.33
N THR A 57 -11.57 14.33 4.23
CA THR A 57 -10.52 15.05 3.48
C THR A 57 -10.75 14.91 1.96
N PRO A 58 -10.38 15.89 1.13
CA PRO A 58 -9.76 17.18 1.43
C PRO A 58 -10.75 18.22 1.99
N PHE A 59 -12.04 17.98 1.89
CA PHE A 59 -13.08 18.90 2.35
C PHE A 59 -13.70 18.38 3.65
N PRO A 60 -13.48 19.04 4.79
CA PRO A 60 -14.02 18.61 6.06
C PRO A 60 -15.55 18.67 6.05
N VAL A 61 -16.17 17.60 6.54
CA VAL A 61 -17.61 17.51 6.77
C VAL A 61 -17.81 16.95 8.15
N GLU A 62 -18.47 17.69 9.01
CA GLU A 62 -18.74 17.28 10.39
C GLU A 62 -20.07 16.51 10.50
N PRO A 63 -20.17 15.51 11.35
CA PRO A 63 -21.40 14.78 11.56
C PRO A 63 -22.37 15.51 12.49
N VAL A 64 -23.66 15.32 12.26
CA VAL A 64 -24.66 15.51 13.31
C VAL A 64 -24.64 14.29 14.21
N ARG A 65 -24.50 14.50 15.54
CA ARG A 65 -24.45 13.44 16.55
C ARG A 65 -25.68 13.48 17.43
N HIS A 66 -26.23 12.31 17.75
CA HIS A 66 -27.24 12.13 18.79
C HIS A 66 -27.08 10.75 19.45
N THR A 67 -27.42 10.66 20.73
CA THR A 67 -27.42 9.39 21.47
C THR A 67 -28.87 8.94 21.68
N ASP A 68 -29.16 7.73 21.29
CA ASP A 68 -30.46 7.09 21.49
C ASP A 68 -30.30 5.61 21.84
N ARG A 69 -31.08 5.12 22.80
CA ARG A 69 -31.13 3.71 23.21
C ARG A 69 -29.77 3.06 23.44
N GLY A 70 -28.85 3.77 24.11
CA GLY A 70 -27.51 3.27 24.41
C GLY A 70 -26.56 3.22 23.21
N ARG A 71 -26.87 3.96 22.15
CA ARG A 71 -26.03 4.07 20.95
C ARG A 71 -25.76 5.51 20.60
N ASP A 72 -24.53 5.79 20.17
CA ASP A 72 -24.14 7.04 19.53
C ASP A 72 -24.35 6.91 18.03
N ASN A 73 -25.09 7.85 17.47
CA ASN A 73 -25.42 7.91 16.06
C ASN A 73 -24.80 9.16 15.45
N TYR A 74 -24.12 8.99 14.35
CA TYR A 74 -23.43 10.04 13.59
C TYR A 74 -24.00 10.06 12.18
N GLU A 75 -24.33 11.25 11.67
CA GLU A 75 -24.80 11.42 10.30
C GLU A 75 -23.99 12.48 9.56
N TRP A 76 -23.32 12.09 8.50
CA TRP A 76 -22.67 13.00 7.56
C TRP A 76 -23.57 13.16 6.33
N THR A 77 -23.79 14.41 5.92
CA THR A 77 -24.55 14.75 4.71
C THR A 77 -23.62 15.48 3.75
N PHE A 78 -23.55 14.98 2.53
CA PHE A 78 -22.74 15.55 1.45
C PHE A 78 -23.68 16.22 0.43
N PRO A 79 -23.45 17.49 0.09
CA PRO A 79 -24.28 18.22 -0.85
C PRO A 79 -24.13 17.70 -2.28
N SER A 80 -24.96 18.20 -3.17
CA SER A 80 -24.87 17.92 -4.60
C SER A 80 -23.52 18.36 -5.18
N ARG A 81 -23.04 17.60 -6.15
CA ARG A 81 -21.85 17.92 -6.95
C ARG A 81 -22.11 17.62 -8.41
N THR A 82 -21.61 18.46 -9.28
CA THR A 82 -21.62 18.24 -10.73
C THR A 82 -20.72 17.06 -11.09
N ALA A 83 -21.03 16.42 -12.21
CA ALA A 83 -20.16 15.39 -12.77
C ALA A 83 -18.77 15.98 -13.08
N VAL A 84 -17.76 15.20 -12.79
CA VAL A 84 -16.38 15.51 -13.19
C VAL A 84 -16.16 14.90 -14.57
N LEU A 85 -15.71 15.72 -15.50
CA LEU A 85 -15.33 15.26 -16.83
C LEU A 85 -13.91 14.69 -16.81
N ASP A 86 -13.62 13.83 -17.78
CA ASP A 86 -12.28 13.33 -18.00
C ASP A 86 -11.42 14.42 -18.64
N GLU A 87 -10.38 14.82 -17.95
CA GLU A 87 -9.46 15.85 -18.42
C GLU A 87 -8.01 15.34 -18.26
N PRO A 88 -7.14 15.56 -19.25
CA PRO A 88 -5.72 15.25 -19.09
C PRO A 88 -5.14 15.92 -17.85
N LEU A 89 -4.33 15.17 -17.07
CA LEU A 89 -3.66 15.67 -15.85
C LEU A 89 -4.60 16.09 -14.72
N ILE A 90 -5.86 15.66 -14.74
CA ILE A 90 -6.78 15.93 -13.64
C ILE A 90 -6.25 15.33 -12.32
N PRO A 91 -6.27 16.07 -11.20
CA PRO A 91 -5.85 15.52 -9.91
C PRO A 91 -6.61 14.25 -9.52
N PRO A 92 -6.00 13.33 -8.81
CA PRO A 92 -6.66 12.10 -8.34
C PRO A 92 -7.96 12.37 -7.60
N ALA A 93 -8.92 11.45 -7.70
CA ALA A 93 -10.24 11.59 -7.10
C ALA A 93 -10.21 11.95 -5.61
N ARG A 94 -9.24 11.43 -4.85
CA ARG A 94 -9.04 11.72 -3.42
C ARG A 94 -8.67 13.18 -3.11
N GLU A 95 -8.11 13.92 -4.06
CA GLU A 95 -7.75 15.33 -3.92
C GLU A 95 -8.95 16.24 -4.28
N ARG A 96 -9.96 15.67 -4.91
CA ARG A 96 -11.14 16.39 -5.43
C ARG A 96 -12.43 16.01 -4.75
N LEU A 97 -12.52 14.84 -4.15
CA LEU A 97 -13.73 14.30 -3.54
C LEU A 97 -13.57 14.16 -2.03
N PRO A 98 -14.59 14.49 -1.24
CA PRO A 98 -14.57 14.20 0.19
C PRO A 98 -14.55 12.70 0.40
N ILE A 99 -13.55 12.22 1.14
CA ILE A 99 -13.46 10.84 1.59
C ILE A 99 -13.48 10.85 3.11
N LEU A 100 -14.40 10.11 3.68
CA LEU A 100 -14.53 9.97 5.12
C LEU A 100 -13.78 8.70 5.56
N TYR A 101 -12.77 8.87 6.40
CA TYR A 101 -11.96 7.81 6.98
C TYR A 101 -12.35 7.60 8.44
N PHE A 102 -12.25 6.35 8.89
CA PHE A 102 -12.48 5.93 10.27
C PHE A 102 -11.27 5.17 10.80
N ALA A 103 -10.97 5.39 12.07
CA ALA A 103 -9.92 4.71 12.80
C ALA A 103 -10.44 4.36 14.20
N PRO A 104 -10.89 3.12 14.42
CA PRO A 104 -11.33 2.67 15.74
C PRO A 104 -10.16 2.68 16.71
N SER A 105 -10.37 3.22 17.93
CA SER A 105 -9.34 3.20 18.96
C SER A 105 -8.97 1.77 19.35
N GLU A 106 -9.97 0.89 19.46
CA GLU A 106 -9.75 -0.53 19.72
C GLU A 106 -10.60 -1.35 18.75
N PHE A 107 -10.03 -2.44 18.23
CA PHE A 107 -10.73 -3.35 17.35
C PHE A 107 -10.23 -4.79 17.50
N THR A 108 -11.06 -5.72 17.11
CA THR A 108 -10.69 -7.13 16.95
C THR A 108 -10.80 -7.49 15.49
N TYR A 109 -9.79 -8.14 14.94
CA TYR A 109 -9.82 -8.66 13.58
C TYR A 109 -9.22 -10.06 13.55
N ASP A 110 -10.01 -11.05 13.12
CA ASP A 110 -9.64 -12.46 13.05
C ASP A 110 -8.84 -12.95 14.27
N LYS A 111 -9.38 -12.73 15.47
CA LYS A 111 -8.79 -13.07 16.78
C LYS A 111 -7.59 -12.21 17.21
N THR A 112 -7.12 -11.27 16.40
CA THR A 112 -6.13 -10.30 16.82
C THR A 112 -6.80 -9.05 17.39
N GLN A 113 -6.17 -8.45 18.39
CA GLN A 113 -6.61 -7.17 18.96
C GLN A 113 -5.65 -6.08 18.50
N GLY A 114 -6.19 -4.97 18.04
CA GLY A 114 -5.43 -3.83 17.55
C GLY A 114 -6.00 -2.50 18.01
N ASN A 115 -5.22 -1.45 17.79
CA ASN A 115 -5.57 -0.09 18.17
C ASN A 115 -5.11 0.88 17.05
N MET A 116 -6.01 1.77 16.62
CA MET A 116 -5.75 2.77 15.58
C MET A 116 -5.84 4.20 16.13
N GLN A 117 -5.68 4.39 17.42
CA GLN A 117 -5.72 5.73 18.01
C GLN A 117 -4.58 6.59 17.50
N ASP A 118 -3.41 5.99 17.28
CA ASP A 118 -2.21 6.61 16.73
C ASP A 118 -1.32 5.58 16.01
N TRP A 119 -0.29 6.07 15.32
CA TRP A 119 0.66 5.22 14.59
C TRP A 119 1.47 4.29 15.51
N PRO A 120 2.00 4.71 16.67
CA PRO A 120 2.69 3.78 17.58
C PRO A 120 1.82 2.58 17.99
N ARG A 121 0.56 2.79 18.36
CA ARG A 121 -0.34 1.67 18.73
C ARG A 121 -0.69 0.78 17.54
N PHE A 122 -0.86 1.37 16.36
CA PHE A 122 -1.01 0.62 15.12
C PHE A 122 0.21 -0.27 14.85
N GLY A 123 1.44 0.23 15.11
CA GLY A 123 2.69 -0.51 14.99
C GLY A 123 2.73 -1.76 15.86
N VAL A 124 2.27 -1.68 17.11
CA VAL A 124 2.16 -2.85 18.01
C VAL A 124 1.31 -3.96 17.38
N TRP A 125 0.18 -3.59 16.77
CA TRP A 125 -0.67 -4.57 16.10
C TRP A 125 0.02 -5.18 14.88
N MET A 126 0.67 -4.36 14.06
CA MET A 126 1.42 -4.84 12.88
C MET A 126 2.54 -5.79 13.26
N ASP A 127 3.32 -5.48 14.30
CA ASP A 127 4.36 -6.38 14.81
C ASP A 127 3.78 -7.70 15.32
N GLY A 128 2.61 -7.65 15.96
CA GLY A 128 1.86 -8.85 16.34
C GLY A 128 1.48 -9.74 15.16
N LEU A 129 1.18 -9.13 13.99
CA LEU A 129 0.90 -9.88 12.76
C LEU A 129 2.17 -10.49 12.13
N LEU A 130 3.32 -9.87 12.33
CA LEU A 130 4.62 -10.33 11.83
C LEU A 130 5.27 -11.35 12.77
N ALA A 131 4.88 -11.36 14.04
CA ALA A 131 5.50 -12.20 15.06
C ALA A 131 5.45 -13.69 14.69
N GLY A 132 6.62 -14.35 14.75
CA GLY A 132 6.77 -15.77 14.41
C GLY A 132 6.73 -16.10 12.92
N ARG A 133 6.52 -15.13 12.04
CA ARG A 133 6.42 -15.34 10.59
C ARG A 133 7.75 -15.38 9.85
N GLY A 134 8.85 -15.02 10.53
CA GLY A 134 10.21 -15.01 9.97
C GLY A 134 11.01 -16.29 10.18
N GLN A 135 10.43 -17.40 10.66
CA GLN A 135 11.15 -18.63 10.87
C GLN A 135 11.64 -19.24 9.55
N LEU A 136 12.95 -19.45 9.44
CA LEU A 136 13.58 -20.03 8.26
C LEU A 136 13.91 -21.50 8.45
N PRO A 137 13.59 -22.40 7.50
CA PRO A 137 14.04 -23.79 7.53
C PRO A 137 15.57 -23.89 7.51
N PRO A 138 16.19 -24.92 8.16
CA PRO A 138 17.64 -25.09 8.16
C PRO A 138 18.28 -25.13 6.75
N ALA A 139 17.58 -25.73 5.78
CA ALA A 139 18.05 -25.76 4.40
C ALA A 139 18.20 -24.36 3.80
N LEU A 140 17.22 -23.46 4.04
CA LEU A 140 17.31 -22.09 3.58
C LEU A 140 18.38 -21.30 4.32
N GLN A 141 18.55 -21.52 5.62
CA GLN A 141 19.63 -20.89 6.38
C GLN A 141 21.00 -21.25 5.79
N ALA A 142 21.23 -22.52 5.45
CA ALA A 142 22.45 -22.94 4.78
C ALA A 142 22.64 -22.26 3.42
N GLU A 143 21.60 -22.21 2.58
CA GLU A 143 21.65 -21.51 1.29
C GLU A 143 22.00 -20.02 1.44
N ILE A 144 21.46 -19.36 2.47
CA ILE A 144 21.75 -17.94 2.77
C ILE A 144 23.21 -17.76 3.15
N HIS A 145 23.74 -18.62 4.03
CA HIS A 145 25.14 -18.60 4.44
C HIS A 145 26.09 -18.86 3.27
N ASP A 146 25.82 -19.89 2.48
CA ASP A 146 26.59 -20.17 1.26
C ASP A 146 26.63 -18.99 0.29
N LEU A 147 25.50 -18.25 0.19
CA LEU A 147 25.38 -17.09 -0.69
C LEU A 147 26.09 -15.85 -0.16
N THR A 148 26.16 -15.66 1.16
CA THR A 148 26.52 -14.37 1.76
C THR A 148 27.79 -14.34 2.57
N ASP A 149 28.26 -15.46 3.13
CA ASP A 149 29.37 -15.46 4.10
C ASP A 149 30.70 -14.98 3.49
N THR A 150 30.91 -15.21 2.19
CA THR A 150 32.10 -14.72 1.48
C THR A 150 32.02 -13.25 1.06
N ILE A 151 30.89 -12.59 1.25
CA ILE A 151 30.67 -11.20 0.85
C ILE A 151 30.87 -10.29 2.06
N PRO A 152 31.94 -9.48 2.15
CA PRO A 152 32.16 -8.61 3.30
C PRO A 152 31.30 -7.33 3.27
N ASP A 153 30.89 -6.88 2.11
CA ASP A 153 30.13 -5.64 1.93
C ASP A 153 28.65 -5.82 2.20
N LYS A 154 28.11 -5.08 3.16
CA LYS A 154 26.69 -5.14 3.56
C LYS A 154 25.74 -4.92 2.37
N ARG A 155 25.99 -3.92 1.53
CA ARG A 155 25.12 -3.60 0.40
C ARG A 155 25.09 -4.74 -0.62
N ARG A 156 26.23 -5.35 -0.89
CA ARG A 156 26.32 -6.53 -1.78
C ARG A 156 25.64 -7.76 -1.19
N LYS A 157 25.69 -7.97 0.13
CA LYS A 157 24.90 -9.03 0.79
C LYS A 157 23.41 -8.83 0.56
N ILE A 158 22.91 -7.61 0.82
CA ILE A 158 21.50 -7.24 0.59
C ILE A 158 21.12 -7.49 -0.88
N GLU A 159 21.95 -7.05 -1.82
CA GLU A 159 21.72 -7.28 -3.25
C GLU A 159 21.67 -8.76 -3.61
N ALA A 160 22.57 -9.58 -3.07
CA ALA A 160 22.59 -11.03 -3.30
C ALA A 160 21.29 -11.69 -2.84
N LEU A 161 20.80 -11.34 -1.63
CA LEU A 161 19.54 -11.84 -1.08
C LEU A 161 18.32 -11.35 -1.86
N TYR A 162 18.33 -10.09 -2.29
CA TYR A 162 17.28 -9.53 -3.13
C TYR A 162 17.19 -10.23 -4.50
N ARG A 163 18.34 -10.50 -5.12
CA ARG A 163 18.40 -11.27 -6.36
C ARG A 163 18.00 -12.74 -6.16
N TYR A 164 18.33 -13.33 -4.99
CA TYR A 164 17.87 -14.67 -4.63
C TYR A 164 16.35 -14.71 -4.53
N LEU A 165 15.74 -13.75 -3.84
CA LEU A 165 14.28 -13.61 -3.80
C LEU A 165 13.67 -13.64 -5.21
N GLY A 166 14.14 -12.77 -6.12
CA GLY A 166 13.60 -12.67 -7.47
C GLY A 166 13.75 -13.92 -8.33
N ARG A 167 14.87 -14.66 -8.13
CA ARG A 167 15.11 -15.89 -8.90
C ARG A 167 14.33 -17.10 -8.38
N THR A 168 13.99 -17.11 -7.11
CA THR A 168 13.42 -18.29 -6.45
C THR A 168 11.93 -18.17 -6.15
N THR A 169 11.36 -16.99 -6.28
CA THR A 169 9.95 -16.75 -5.98
C THR A 169 9.24 -16.01 -7.09
N ARG A 170 7.92 -16.01 -7.04
CA ARG A 170 7.06 -15.23 -7.93
C ARG A 170 5.96 -14.54 -7.12
N TYR A 171 5.50 -13.41 -7.61
CA TYR A 171 4.35 -12.72 -7.01
C TYR A 171 3.04 -13.44 -7.32
N VAL A 172 2.26 -13.72 -6.28
CA VAL A 172 0.87 -14.20 -6.39
C VAL A 172 0.04 -13.48 -5.33
N SER A 173 -0.96 -12.71 -5.75
CA SER A 173 -1.83 -11.97 -4.83
C SER A 173 -2.76 -12.92 -4.06
N ILE A 174 -2.62 -12.97 -2.72
CA ILE A 174 -3.46 -13.75 -1.82
C ILE A 174 -3.86 -12.84 -0.65
N GLN A 175 -5.12 -12.37 -0.66
CA GLN A 175 -5.61 -11.38 0.31
C GLN A 175 -6.93 -11.81 0.93
N LEU A 176 -7.02 -13.07 1.38
CA LEU A 176 -8.23 -13.63 1.99
C LEU A 176 -8.18 -13.50 3.52
N GLY A 177 -9.23 -12.92 4.11
CA GLY A 177 -9.34 -12.74 5.56
C GLY A 177 -8.14 -12.00 6.14
N ILE A 178 -7.55 -12.53 7.23
CA ILE A 178 -6.36 -11.95 7.87
C ILE A 178 -5.17 -11.84 6.92
N GLY A 179 -5.08 -12.69 5.89
CA GLY A 179 -4.05 -12.64 4.85
C GLY A 179 -4.07 -11.34 4.04
N GLY A 180 -5.11 -10.49 4.16
CA GLY A 180 -5.09 -9.12 3.67
C GLY A 180 -4.08 -8.23 4.42
N TRP A 181 -3.67 -8.62 5.64
CA TRP A 181 -2.79 -7.84 6.53
C TRP A 181 -1.58 -8.64 7.01
N GLN A 182 -1.80 -9.89 7.42
CA GLN A 182 -0.76 -10.78 7.92
C GLN A 182 0.00 -11.42 6.76
N PRO A 183 1.35 -11.39 6.75
CA PRO A 183 2.13 -12.10 5.75
C PRO A 183 2.05 -13.61 5.93
N MET A 184 2.23 -14.34 4.84
CA MET A 184 2.52 -15.77 4.86
C MET A 184 3.87 -16.00 5.55
N ASP A 185 4.03 -17.13 6.26
CA ASP A 185 5.28 -17.51 6.90
C ASP A 185 6.41 -17.62 5.90
N ALA A 186 7.62 -17.20 6.27
CA ALA A 186 8.81 -17.29 5.44
C ALA A 186 9.11 -18.74 4.99
N ALA A 187 8.90 -19.71 5.89
CA ALA A 187 9.04 -21.15 5.57
C ALA A 187 8.05 -21.59 4.48
N THR A 188 6.81 -21.08 4.51
CA THR A 188 5.79 -21.38 3.52
C THR A 188 6.13 -20.76 2.16
N VAL A 189 6.66 -19.53 2.15
CA VAL A 189 7.15 -18.89 0.91
C VAL A 189 8.30 -19.69 0.31
N TYR A 190 9.26 -20.13 1.14
CA TYR A 190 10.37 -20.99 0.69
C TYR A 190 9.88 -22.30 0.07
N ALA A 191 8.91 -22.97 0.69
CA ALA A 191 8.37 -24.23 0.19
C ALA A 191 7.59 -24.06 -1.12
N ASN A 192 6.75 -23.04 -1.21
CA ASN A 192 5.81 -22.85 -2.31
C ASN A 192 6.38 -21.99 -3.45
N LYS A 193 7.46 -21.26 -3.24
CA LYS A 193 8.13 -20.37 -4.20
C LYS A 193 7.21 -19.26 -4.73
N PHE A 194 6.26 -18.80 -3.92
CA PHE A 194 5.42 -17.64 -4.22
C PHE A 194 4.94 -16.92 -2.97
N GLY A 195 4.53 -15.68 -3.13
CA GLY A 195 3.88 -14.88 -2.10
C GLY A 195 3.31 -13.58 -2.68
N ASP A 196 2.48 -12.91 -1.88
CA ASP A 196 2.06 -11.54 -2.17
C ASP A 196 3.10 -10.52 -1.66
N CYS A 197 2.81 -9.22 -1.78
CA CYS A 197 3.74 -8.17 -1.34
C CYS A 197 4.16 -8.33 0.13
N LYS A 198 3.22 -8.69 1.00
CA LYS A 198 3.47 -8.89 2.43
C LYS A 198 4.38 -10.09 2.68
N ALA A 199 4.06 -11.20 2.03
CA ALA A 199 4.78 -12.46 2.18
C ALA A 199 6.22 -12.35 1.67
N LEU A 200 6.42 -11.73 0.49
CA LEU A 200 7.75 -11.56 -0.11
C LEU A 200 8.61 -10.56 0.67
N SER A 201 8.01 -9.47 1.19
CA SER A 201 8.71 -8.53 2.06
C SER A 201 9.12 -9.17 3.39
N ASN A 202 8.22 -9.94 4.02
CA ASN A 202 8.53 -10.69 5.24
C ASN A 202 9.61 -11.77 5.00
N TYR A 203 9.57 -12.43 3.84
CA TYR A 203 10.56 -13.45 3.49
C TYR A 203 11.96 -12.85 3.31
N LEU A 204 12.07 -11.72 2.61
CA LEU A 204 13.35 -11.00 2.50
C LEU A 204 13.82 -10.45 3.86
N HIS A 205 12.90 -9.90 4.67
CA HIS A 205 13.18 -9.47 6.03
C HIS A 205 13.81 -10.60 6.86
N ALA A 206 13.22 -11.79 6.83
CA ALA A 206 13.74 -12.97 7.53
C ALA A 206 15.12 -13.41 7.03
N MET A 207 15.36 -13.38 5.71
CA MET A 207 16.67 -13.69 5.13
C MET A 207 17.74 -12.68 5.54
N LEU A 208 17.41 -11.40 5.58
CA LEU A 208 18.31 -10.34 6.04
C LEU A 208 18.63 -10.49 7.53
N ALA A 209 17.63 -10.80 8.36
CA ALA A 209 17.81 -11.06 9.79
C ALA A 209 18.73 -12.24 10.06
N ALA A 210 18.70 -13.29 9.22
CA ALA A 210 19.65 -14.42 9.32
C ALA A 210 21.12 -14.02 9.04
N CYS A 211 21.35 -12.85 8.45
CA CYS A 211 22.67 -12.25 8.22
C CYS A 211 22.96 -11.07 9.15
N ASP A 212 22.22 -10.91 10.26
CA ASP A 212 22.32 -9.79 11.19
C ASP A 212 22.14 -8.42 10.50
N ILE A 213 21.32 -8.38 9.44
CA ILE A 213 21.00 -7.15 8.71
C ILE A 213 19.62 -6.68 9.11
N GLU A 214 19.58 -5.53 9.79
CA GLU A 214 18.33 -4.85 10.15
C GLU A 214 17.55 -4.42 8.91
N SER A 215 16.24 -4.59 8.97
CA SER A 215 15.32 -4.11 7.93
C SER A 215 13.94 -3.81 8.51
N PHE A 216 13.16 -2.96 7.84
CA PHE A 216 11.88 -2.47 8.31
C PHE A 216 10.76 -2.91 7.38
N TYR A 217 9.79 -3.63 7.92
CA TYR A 217 8.56 -3.89 7.20
C TYR A 217 7.80 -2.58 6.99
N THR A 218 7.46 -2.25 5.76
CA THR A 218 6.95 -0.94 5.40
C THR A 218 5.69 -1.07 4.56
N ILE A 219 4.60 -0.42 4.99
CA ILE A 219 3.37 -0.35 4.22
C ILE A 219 3.26 1.00 3.50
N ILE A 220 2.74 0.98 2.28
CA ILE A 220 2.68 2.14 1.39
C ILE A 220 1.45 2.07 0.50
N HIS A 221 1.07 3.18 -0.13
CA HIS A 221 0.03 3.20 -1.14
C HIS A 221 0.59 3.61 -2.50
N THR A 222 0.39 2.76 -3.52
CA THR A 222 0.93 2.97 -4.87
C THR A 222 0.23 4.09 -5.67
N GLN A 223 -0.92 4.56 -5.21
CA GLN A 223 -1.68 5.63 -5.87
C GLN A 223 -1.85 6.87 -4.98
N ASN A 224 -1.67 6.72 -3.66
CA ASN A 224 -1.82 7.80 -2.68
C ASN A 224 -0.45 8.26 -2.22
N LYS A 225 -0.06 9.47 -2.63
CA LYS A 225 1.26 10.02 -2.32
C LYS A 225 1.41 10.39 -0.85
N HIS A 226 0.35 10.91 -0.22
CA HIS A 226 0.42 11.44 1.13
C HIS A 226 -0.38 10.64 2.14
N ILE A 227 0.20 10.44 3.32
CA ILE A 227 -0.37 9.78 4.48
C ILE A 227 -0.51 10.81 5.60
N PRO A 228 -1.70 10.92 6.25
CA PRO A 228 -1.83 11.79 7.42
C PRO A 228 -0.93 11.31 8.56
N ARG A 229 0.00 12.15 9.00
CA ARG A 229 0.95 11.80 10.08
C ARG A 229 0.27 11.66 11.44
N ASP A 230 -0.87 12.28 11.62
CA ASP A 230 -1.65 12.37 12.86
C ASP A 230 -2.95 11.55 12.83
N PHE A 231 -3.11 10.66 11.85
CA PHE A 231 -4.30 9.84 11.71
C PHE A 231 -3.96 8.44 11.21
N ALA A 232 -3.85 7.51 12.15
CA ALA A 232 -3.52 6.12 11.86
C ALA A 232 -4.73 5.38 11.30
N THR A 233 -4.64 4.93 10.07
CA THR A 233 -5.63 4.06 9.45
C THR A 233 -5.00 3.19 8.37
N PRO A 234 -5.27 1.88 8.36
CA PRO A 234 -4.76 0.99 7.31
C PRO A 234 -5.43 1.21 5.94
N ALA A 235 -6.54 1.97 5.89
CA ALA A 235 -7.22 2.30 4.63
C ALA A 235 -6.37 3.11 3.64
N ILE A 236 -5.20 3.56 4.08
CA ILE A 236 -4.24 4.35 3.29
C ILE A 236 -3.13 3.52 2.65
N ALA A 237 -3.03 2.22 2.94
CA ALA A 237 -2.02 1.34 2.36
C ALA A 237 -2.67 0.27 1.49
N ASN A 238 -2.01 -0.09 0.40
CA ASN A 238 -2.40 -1.18 -0.49
C ASN A 238 -1.22 -2.07 -0.91
N HIS A 239 -0.02 -1.79 -0.39
CA HIS A 239 1.20 -2.45 -0.78
C HIS A 239 2.18 -2.54 0.40
N ALA A 240 3.10 -3.50 0.34
CA ALA A 240 4.19 -3.67 1.30
C ALA A 240 5.52 -3.77 0.57
N ILE A 241 6.52 -3.08 1.12
CA ILE A 241 7.91 -3.06 0.67
C ILE A 241 8.82 -3.26 1.88
N LEU A 242 10.14 -3.30 1.65
CA LEU A 242 11.11 -3.41 2.72
C LEU A 242 12.07 -2.22 2.71
N GLY A 243 12.24 -1.55 3.86
CA GLY A 243 13.30 -0.57 4.09
C GLY A 243 14.51 -1.23 4.74
N VAL A 244 15.71 -1.00 4.23
CA VAL A 244 16.95 -1.56 4.80
C VAL A 244 17.95 -0.42 5.06
N PRO A 245 18.27 -0.10 6.33
CA PRO A 245 19.28 0.90 6.65
C PRO A 245 20.64 0.52 6.05
N CYS A 246 21.18 1.38 5.22
CA CYS A 246 22.47 1.15 4.57
C CYS A 246 23.27 2.45 4.53
N GLN A 247 24.40 2.46 5.22
CA GLN A 247 25.26 3.66 5.38
C GLN A 247 24.51 4.83 6.04
N ARG A 248 24.28 5.94 5.30
CA ARG A 248 23.54 7.13 5.77
C ARG A 248 22.13 7.24 5.20
N ASP A 249 21.68 6.20 4.51
CA ASP A 249 20.41 6.20 3.78
C ASP A 249 19.65 4.88 4.02
N THR A 250 18.45 4.80 3.51
CA THR A 250 17.62 3.58 3.53
C THR A 250 17.44 3.08 2.10
N LEU A 251 17.80 1.83 1.87
CA LEU A 251 17.46 1.13 0.64
C LEU A 251 16.00 0.71 0.71
N TRP A 252 15.20 1.19 -0.23
CA TRP A 252 13.81 0.78 -0.37
C TRP A 252 13.71 -0.32 -1.42
N LEU A 253 13.24 -1.50 -1.01
CA LEU A 253 13.23 -2.69 -1.84
C LEU A 253 11.81 -3.10 -2.20
N GLU A 254 11.53 -3.09 -3.48
CA GLU A 254 10.29 -3.62 -4.07
C GLU A 254 10.40 -5.14 -4.22
N CYS A 255 9.70 -5.88 -3.36
CA CYS A 255 9.83 -7.33 -3.30
C CYS A 255 8.95 -8.10 -4.31
N THR A 256 7.99 -7.43 -4.96
CA THR A 256 7.05 -8.05 -5.91
C THR A 256 7.52 -7.99 -7.36
N ASN A 257 8.45 -7.07 -7.65
CA ASN A 257 9.07 -6.93 -8.96
C ASN A 257 10.57 -6.68 -8.80
N THR A 258 11.35 -7.73 -8.86
CA THR A 258 12.82 -7.69 -8.73
C THR A 258 13.57 -7.49 -10.05
N ASP A 259 12.86 -7.26 -11.15
CA ASP A 259 13.45 -6.94 -12.46
C ASP A 259 13.94 -5.49 -12.53
N VAL A 260 13.46 -4.63 -11.60
CA VAL A 260 13.97 -3.27 -11.47
C VAL A 260 15.40 -3.26 -10.90
N PRO A 261 16.22 -2.26 -11.23
CA PRO A 261 17.56 -2.14 -10.67
C PRO A 261 17.56 -2.15 -9.13
N PHE A 262 18.50 -2.83 -8.52
CA PHE A 262 18.61 -2.93 -7.07
C PHE A 262 18.73 -1.56 -6.41
N GLY A 263 17.85 -1.26 -5.46
CA GLY A 263 17.77 0.03 -4.77
C GLY A 263 17.07 1.13 -5.57
N TYR A 264 16.52 0.83 -6.72
CA TYR A 264 15.67 1.75 -7.45
C TYR A 264 14.28 1.84 -6.82
N VAL A 265 13.85 3.05 -6.49
CA VAL A 265 12.49 3.31 -5.99
C VAL A 265 11.58 3.51 -7.20
N HIS A 266 10.68 2.57 -7.43
CA HIS A 266 9.77 2.63 -8.58
C HIS A 266 8.94 3.92 -8.58
N GLN A 267 8.68 4.46 -9.77
CA GLN A 267 7.93 5.73 -9.92
C GLN A 267 6.55 5.74 -9.26
N SER A 268 5.90 4.57 -9.11
CA SER A 268 4.60 4.45 -8.44
C SER A 268 4.65 4.67 -6.93
N ILE A 269 5.85 4.72 -6.33
CA ILE A 269 6.07 4.91 -4.90
C ILE A 269 7.13 5.96 -4.59
N ALA A 270 7.85 6.48 -5.60
CA ALA A 270 8.84 7.52 -5.42
C ALA A 270 8.21 8.82 -4.88
N GLY A 271 8.76 9.35 -3.78
CA GLY A 271 8.24 10.52 -3.09
C GLY A 271 6.91 10.30 -2.37
N HIS A 272 6.45 9.05 -2.23
CA HIS A 272 5.27 8.72 -1.44
C HIS A 272 5.61 8.64 0.05
N ASP A 273 4.63 8.98 0.87
CA ASP A 273 4.67 8.67 2.28
C ASP A 273 4.42 7.18 2.50
N ALA A 274 5.12 6.60 3.45
CA ALA A 274 5.03 5.20 3.84
C ALA A 274 5.03 5.08 5.37
N VAL A 275 4.60 3.95 5.88
CA VAL A 275 4.61 3.66 7.31
C VAL A 275 5.59 2.54 7.57
N ILE A 276 6.68 2.84 8.25
CA ILE A 276 7.63 1.86 8.77
C ILE A 276 7.03 1.23 10.02
N CYS A 277 7.03 -0.09 10.08
CA CYS A 277 6.57 -0.87 11.24
C CYS A 277 7.73 -1.70 11.78
N HIS A 278 8.18 -1.42 12.99
CA HIS A 278 9.21 -2.20 13.69
C HIS A 278 9.22 -1.94 15.20
N ASP A 279 9.64 -2.92 15.99
CA ASP A 279 9.83 -2.82 17.43
C ASP A 279 8.62 -2.23 18.20
N GLY A 280 7.41 -2.65 17.85
CA GLY A 280 6.17 -2.16 18.46
C GLY A 280 5.84 -0.72 18.13
N LYS A 281 6.38 -0.18 17.05
CA LYS A 281 6.16 1.21 16.61
C LYS A 281 5.79 1.27 15.14
N ALA A 282 5.07 2.32 14.79
CA ALA A 282 4.92 2.72 13.40
C ALA A 282 5.19 4.22 13.27
N GLU A 283 5.88 4.59 12.22
CA GLU A 283 6.14 5.99 11.90
C GLU A 283 5.97 6.28 10.42
N VAL A 284 5.53 7.49 10.11
CA VAL A 284 5.35 7.93 8.73
C VAL A 284 6.64 8.58 8.23
N VAL A 285 7.19 8.05 7.17
CA VAL A 285 8.35 8.56 6.44
C VAL A 285 7.97 8.90 5.02
N THR A 286 8.80 9.69 4.33
CA THR A 286 8.62 9.97 2.89
C THR A 286 9.77 9.31 2.13
N LEU A 287 9.44 8.49 1.13
CA LEU A 287 10.43 7.86 0.26
C LEU A 287 11.13 8.92 -0.61
N PRO A 288 12.38 8.69 -1.01
CA PRO A 288 13.07 9.59 -1.93
C PRO A 288 12.32 9.71 -3.26
N ALA A 289 12.33 10.91 -3.82
CA ALA A 289 11.86 11.19 -5.17
C ALA A 289 13.08 11.50 -6.05
N TYR A 290 12.98 11.12 -7.31
CA TYR A 290 13.99 11.50 -8.29
C TYR A 290 13.70 12.89 -8.85
N ALA A 291 14.76 13.68 -9.07
CA ALA A 291 14.63 14.93 -9.81
C ALA A 291 14.27 14.63 -11.28
N ASP A 292 13.46 15.47 -11.89
CA ASP A 292 13.04 15.31 -13.29
C ASP A 292 14.24 15.22 -14.24
N SER A 293 15.34 15.91 -13.91
CA SER A 293 16.60 15.86 -14.65
C SER A 293 17.29 14.49 -14.70
N LEU A 294 16.87 13.54 -13.84
CA LEU A 294 17.36 12.15 -13.85
C LEU A 294 16.54 11.24 -14.76
N ASN A 295 15.36 11.69 -15.18
CA ASN A 295 14.49 10.96 -16.09
C ASN A 295 14.73 11.47 -17.52
N THR A 296 15.79 10.98 -18.14
CA THR A 296 16.17 11.42 -19.48
C THR A 296 15.96 10.29 -20.49
N GLU A 297 15.38 10.64 -21.63
CA GLU A 297 15.32 9.77 -22.80
C GLU A 297 16.15 10.42 -23.92
N CYS A 298 17.09 9.70 -24.47
CA CYS A 298 17.88 10.15 -25.61
C CYS A 298 17.60 9.25 -26.80
N GLN A 299 17.00 9.81 -27.84
CA GLN A 299 16.76 9.10 -29.10
C GLN A 299 17.68 9.62 -30.17
N ARG A 300 18.40 8.72 -30.83
CA ARG A 300 19.12 8.99 -32.06
C ARG A 300 18.47 8.23 -33.22
N ILE A 301 18.05 8.95 -34.22
CA ILE A 301 17.40 8.40 -35.41
C ILE A 301 18.28 8.71 -36.63
N ASP A 302 18.83 7.70 -37.23
CA ASP A 302 19.53 7.80 -38.50
C ASP A 302 18.58 7.35 -39.62
N VAL A 303 18.28 8.27 -40.55
CA VAL A 303 17.40 8.01 -41.68
C VAL A 303 18.23 8.07 -42.97
N ARG A 304 18.13 7.04 -43.80
CA ARG A 304 18.71 7.05 -45.14
C ARG A 304 17.57 6.96 -46.15
N LEU A 305 17.61 7.83 -47.12
CA LEU A 305 16.70 7.82 -48.28
C LEU A 305 17.42 7.20 -49.46
N ASP A 306 16.71 6.36 -50.21
CA ASP A 306 17.17 5.91 -51.53
C ASP A 306 16.72 6.87 -52.63
N GLU A 307 17.17 6.64 -53.89
CA GLU A 307 16.84 7.47 -55.05
C GLU A 307 15.34 7.45 -55.39
N ALA A 308 14.58 6.49 -54.93
CA ALA A 308 13.13 6.37 -55.07
C ALA A 308 12.35 7.05 -53.94
N GLY A 309 13.05 7.63 -52.96
CA GLY A 309 12.43 8.30 -51.80
C GLY A 309 12.01 7.35 -50.68
N ASN A 310 12.39 6.06 -50.73
CA ASN A 310 12.10 5.14 -49.65
C ASN A 310 13.06 5.40 -48.47
N ALA A 311 12.53 5.39 -47.27
CA ALA A 311 13.30 5.65 -46.04
C ALA A 311 13.69 4.34 -45.32
N GLY A 312 14.99 4.09 -45.18
CA GLY A 312 15.51 3.16 -44.18
C GLY A 312 15.74 3.88 -42.84
N ARG A 313 15.17 3.38 -41.76
CA ARG A 313 15.28 3.98 -40.40
C ARG A 313 15.98 3.04 -39.45
N VAL A 314 17.01 3.53 -38.77
CA VAL A 314 17.59 2.88 -37.57
C VAL A 314 17.38 3.83 -36.40
N ALA A 315 16.61 3.41 -35.41
CA ALA A 315 16.43 4.16 -34.17
C ALA A 315 17.22 3.47 -33.03
N ARG A 316 17.96 4.25 -32.25
CA ARG A 316 18.59 3.81 -31.01
C ARG A 316 17.98 4.66 -29.90
N VAL A 317 17.43 3.99 -28.89
CA VAL A 317 16.90 4.62 -27.68
C VAL A 317 17.81 4.22 -26.53
N ASN A 318 18.33 5.19 -25.82
CA ASN A 318 19.06 4.99 -24.57
C ASN A 318 18.19 5.63 -23.46
N ASN A 319 17.72 4.81 -22.55
CA ASN A 319 16.99 5.22 -21.35
C ASN A 319 17.95 5.40 -20.19
#